data_6a8fdabef1e6164f8e61e867bda8452d
#
_entry.id   6a8fdabef1e6164f8e61e867bda8452d
#
_cell.length_a   1.000
_cell.length_b   1.000
_cell.length_c   1.000
_cell.angle_alpha   90.00
_cell.angle_beta   90.00
_cell.angle_gamma   90.00
#
_symmetry.space_group_name_H-M   'P 1'
#
loop_
_entity.id
_entity.type
_entity.pdbx_description
1 polymer ?
#
loop_
_entity_poly.entity_id
_entity_poly.type
_entity_poly.pdbx_seq_one_letter_code
_entity_poly.pdbx_strand_id
1 'polypeptide(L)'
;MKFTSILLSVILVAFLSTGCKSSKTMKGGAIGAGAGGAAGAAIGSQSDNTAKGAILGAIIGGTAGALIGNYMDKQAEELESELEGAEVERVGEGIRIVFDSGILFDFDSDNLRPASKENLRELAETLQEYDETEVLIEGHTDNIGPKRYNKKLSVDRAESVENYLRALGVQEDRLIIKGYGENQPIASNATEEGRQENRRVEVAIWADEELKEAAKEGEIEDL
;
A
#
# COMPACT_ATOMS: atom_id res chain seq x y z
N MET A 1 12.55 45.62 -36.22
CA MET A 1 11.67 45.00 -35.17
C MET A 1 11.15 43.62 -35.53
N LYS A 2 11.68 42.88 -36.48
CA LYS A 2 11.21 41.52 -36.84
C LYS A 2 12.22 40.40 -36.49
N PHE A 3 13.47 40.71 -36.18
CA PHE A 3 14.51 39.72 -35.83
C PHE A 3 14.50 39.32 -34.33
N THR A 4 14.08 40.18 -33.44
CA THR A 4 14.04 39.90 -32.00
C THR A 4 12.91 38.93 -31.57
N SER A 5 11.79 38.92 -32.32
CA SER A 5 10.69 38.00 -32.07
C SER A 5 10.97 36.55 -32.47
N ILE A 6 11.81 36.32 -33.48
CA ILE A 6 12.17 34.99 -33.93
C ILE A 6 13.18 34.37 -32.96
N LEU A 7 14.07 35.16 -32.38
CA LEU A 7 15.06 34.63 -31.42
C LEU A 7 14.40 34.19 -30.07
N LEU A 8 13.35 34.91 -29.66
CA LEU A 8 12.61 34.54 -28.44
C LEU A 8 11.79 33.27 -28.59
N SER A 9 11.24 33.01 -29.79
CA SER A 9 10.47 31.79 -30.09
C SER A 9 11.35 30.53 -30.16
N VAL A 10 12.61 30.66 -30.62
CA VAL A 10 13.57 29.53 -30.72
C VAL A 10 14.08 29.12 -29.32
N ILE A 11 14.23 30.06 -28.39
CA ILE A 11 14.68 29.78 -27.03
C ILE A 11 13.59 29.04 -26.24
N LEU A 12 12.30 29.32 -26.49
CA LEU A 12 11.19 28.66 -25.80
C LEU A 12 11.03 27.17 -26.24
N VAL A 13 11.38 26.82 -27.47
CA VAL A 13 11.28 25.44 -27.98
C VAL A 13 12.47 24.57 -27.52
N ALA A 14 13.62 25.17 -27.20
CA ALA A 14 14.81 24.44 -26.77
C ALA A 14 14.73 23.91 -25.32
N PHE A 15 13.80 24.43 -24.48
CA PHE A 15 13.61 23.95 -23.10
C PHE A 15 12.68 22.73 -22.96
N LEU A 16 12.02 22.29 -24.04
CA LEU A 16 11.09 21.15 -24.04
C LEU A 16 11.74 19.80 -24.45
N SER A 17 13.04 19.75 -24.72
CA SER A 17 13.70 18.55 -25.23
C SER A 17 14.72 17.88 -24.30
N THR A 18 14.83 18.29 -23.03
CA THR A 18 15.51 17.48 -22.02
C THR A 18 14.55 16.40 -21.53
N GLY A 19 14.38 15.37 -22.35
CA GLY A 19 13.72 14.13 -21.98
C GLY A 19 14.51 13.46 -20.86
N CYS A 20 14.16 13.74 -19.60
CA CYS A 20 14.54 12.90 -18.49
C CYS A 20 14.06 11.49 -18.81
N LYS A 21 15.00 10.55 -18.84
CA LYS A 21 14.75 9.12 -18.95
C LYS A 21 14.01 8.72 -17.66
N SER A 22 12.68 8.89 -17.69
CA SER A 22 11.80 8.60 -16.57
C SER A 22 11.92 7.11 -16.24
N SER A 23 12.39 6.80 -15.05
CA SER A 23 12.33 5.43 -14.53
C SER A 23 10.87 4.94 -14.53
N LYS A 24 10.64 3.66 -14.71
CA LYS A 24 9.29 3.06 -14.79
C LYS A 24 8.42 3.42 -13.56
N THR A 25 9.04 3.69 -12.42
CA THR A 25 8.43 4.10 -11.15
C THR A 25 7.70 5.46 -11.22
N MET A 26 8.22 6.43 -12.01
CA MET A 26 7.58 7.76 -12.11
C MET A 26 6.35 7.80 -13.03
N LYS A 27 6.14 6.77 -13.89
CA LYS A 27 4.96 6.74 -14.76
C LYS A 27 3.67 6.36 -14.03
N GLY A 28 3.76 5.70 -12.88
CA GLY A 28 2.59 5.36 -12.03
C GLY A 28 2.05 6.58 -11.26
N GLY A 29 2.94 7.44 -10.75
CA GLY A 29 2.57 8.57 -9.90
C GLY A 29 1.88 9.75 -10.60
N ALA A 30 1.96 9.85 -11.94
CA ALA A 30 1.40 10.99 -12.68
C ALA A 30 -0.08 10.83 -13.06
N ILE A 31 -0.71 9.67 -12.82
CA ILE A 31 -2.08 9.34 -13.22
C ILE A 31 -3.05 9.33 -12.03
N GLY A 32 -2.54 9.39 -10.77
CA GLY A 32 -3.31 9.12 -9.55
C GLY A 32 -3.97 10.31 -8.86
N ALA A 33 -3.79 11.53 -9.34
CA ALA A 33 -4.26 12.74 -8.65
C ALA A 33 -5.78 12.96 -8.65
N GLY A 34 -6.58 11.97 -8.99
CA GLY A 34 -8.03 12.18 -9.05
C GLY A 34 -8.92 10.95 -8.91
N ALA A 35 -8.36 9.78 -8.66
CA ALA A 35 -9.16 8.56 -8.50
C ALA A 35 -8.44 7.57 -7.58
N GLY A 36 -8.56 7.77 -6.30
CA GLY A 36 -8.20 6.95 -5.14
C GLY A 36 -7.41 5.64 -5.29
N GLY A 37 -6.95 5.13 -4.19
CA GLY A 37 -6.09 3.94 -4.09
C GLY A 37 -6.54 2.69 -4.87
N ALA A 38 -7.85 2.51 -5.13
CA ALA A 38 -8.35 1.40 -5.95
C ALA A 38 -7.89 1.49 -7.43
N ALA A 39 -7.75 2.70 -7.98
CA ALA A 39 -7.18 2.92 -9.31
C ALA A 39 -5.65 2.79 -9.27
N GLY A 40 -5.00 3.25 -8.18
CA GLY A 40 -3.58 3.07 -7.93
C GLY A 40 -3.19 1.59 -7.83
N ALA A 41 -3.99 0.77 -7.15
CA ALA A 41 -3.80 -0.68 -7.06
C ALA A 41 -3.92 -1.37 -8.42
N ALA A 42 -4.80 -0.91 -9.31
CA ALA A 42 -4.91 -1.41 -10.68
C ALA A 42 -3.67 -1.06 -11.53
N ILE A 43 -3.04 0.06 -11.28
CA ILE A 43 -1.79 0.50 -11.94
C ILE A 43 -0.61 -0.24 -11.32
N GLY A 44 -0.61 -0.41 -9.99
CA GLY A 44 0.40 -1.16 -9.23
C GLY A 44 0.48 -2.64 -9.59
N SER A 45 -0.62 -3.25 -10.11
CA SER A 45 -0.61 -4.63 -10.60
C SER A 45 0.28 -4.84 -11.82
N GLN A 46 0.76 -3.78 -12.46
CA GLN A 46 1.80 -3.82 -13.51
C GLN A 46 3.20 -3.51 -12.98
N SER A 47 3.33 -3.16 -11.73
CA SER A 47 4.59 -3.04 -11.00
C SER A 47 4.76 -4.24 -10.06
N ASP A 48 5.98 -4.55 -9.69
CA ASP A 48 6.32 -5.76 -8.92
C ASP A 48 5.73 -5.79 -7.47
N ASN A 49 5.00 -4.74 -7.04
CA ASN A 49 4.32 -4.67 -5.74
C ASN A 49 3.08 -3.77 -5.78
N THR A 50 1.89 -4.37 -5.65
CA THR A 50 0.60 -3.68 -5.76
C THR A 50 0.29 -2.84 -4.52
N ALA A 51 0.69 -3.29 -3.32
CA ALA A 51 0.52 -2.54 -2.08
C ALA A 51 1.22 -1.17 -2.17
N LYS A 52 2.50 -1.16 -2.55
CA LYS A 52 3.22 0.10 -2.81
C LYS A 52 2.58 0.92 -3.94
N GLY A 53 2.07 0.26 -4.97
CA GLY A 53 1.38 0.92 -6.08
C GLY A 53 0.08 1.60 -5.66
N ALA A 54 -0.69 0.99 -4.75
CA ALA A 54 -1.90 1.58 -4.19
C ALA A 54 -1.60 2.88 -3.41
N ILE A 55 -0.62 2.82 -2.51
CA ILE A 55 -0.17 3.97 -1.72
C ILE A 55 0.34 5.09 -2.64
N LEU A 56 1.24 4.78 -3.58
CA LEU A 56 1.80 5.77 -4.49
C LEU A 56 0.76 6.39 -5.44
N GLY A 57 -0.34 5.66 -5.73
CA GLY A 57 -1.47 6.16 -6.49
C GLY A 57 -2.38 7.10 -5.70
N ALA A 58 -2.32 7.06 -4.38
CA ALA A 58 -3.12 7.89 -3.49
C ALA A 58 -2.48 9.24 -3.11
N ILE A 59 -1.19 9.46 -3.44
CA ILE A 59 -0.42 10.67 -3.12
C ILE A 59 -1.05 11.92 -3.72
N ILE A 60 -1.24 12.95 -2.90
CA ILE A 60 -1.71 14.28 -3.35
C ILE A 60 -0.60 15.31 -3.42
N GLY A 61 0.46 15.19 -2.63
CA GLY A 61 1.63 16.07 -2.63
C GLY A 61 1.38 17.49 -2.10
N GLY A 62 2.41 18.31 -2.15
CA GLY A 62 2.32 19.71 -1.68
C GLY A 62 2.21 19.85 -0.16
N THR A 63 1.58 20.93 0.30
CA THR A 63 1.38 21.16 1.75
C THR A 63 0.41 20.18 2.37
N ALA A 64 -0.65 19.83 1.66
CA ALA A 64 -1.61 18.81 2.09
C ALA A 64 -0.93 17.43 2.25
N GLY A 65 -0.10 17.02 1.29
CA GLY A 65 0.67 15.80 1.41
C GLY A 65 1.67 15.80 2.58
N ALA A 66 2.20 16.95 2.97
CA ALA A 66 3.04 17.05 4.16
C ALA A 66 2.24 16.86 5.47
N LEU A 67 1.00 17.34 5.52
CA LEU A 67 0.10 17.11 6.67
C LEU A 67 -0.28 15.62 6.77
N ILE A 68 -0.70 15.01 5.66
CA ILE A 68 -0.95 13.56 5.60
C ILE A 68 0.31 12.77 5.98
N GLY A 69 1.48 13.20 5.49
CA GLY A 69 2.76 12.58 5.84
C GLY A 69 2.99 12.54 7.34
N ASN A 70 2.78 13.64 8.05
CA ASN A 70 2.92 13.71 9.51
C ASN A 70 1.90 12.81 10.23
N TYR A 71 0.66 12.76 9.78
CA TYR A 71 -0.38 11.87 10.29
C TYR A 71 0.04 10.40 10.14
N MET A 72 0.48 10.02 8.95
CA MET A 72 0.96 8.67 8.66
C MET A 72 2.28 8.34 9.38
N ASP A 73 3.13 9.33 9.69
CA ASP A 73 4.35 9.11 10.48
C ASP A 73 4.01 8.69 11.91
N LYS A 74 3.05 9.36 12.56
CA LYS A 74 2.58 8.99 13.90
C LYS A 74 1.99 7.57 13.90
N GLN A 75 1.09 7.29 12.96
CA GLN A 75 0.49 5.96 12.82
C GLN A 75 1.54 4.86 12.57
N ALA A 76 2.55 5.13 11.76
CA ALA A 76 3.63 4.17 11.48
C ALA A 76 4.50 3.91 12.70
N GLU A 77 4.87 4.95 13.48
CA GLU A 77 5.64 4.82 14.73
C GLU A 77 4.90 3.95 15.76
N GLU A 78 3.58 4.14 15.88
CA GLU A 78 2.74 3.33 16.75
C GLU A 78 2.72 1.87 16.29
N LEU A 79 2.39 1.61 15.03
CA LEU A 79 2.40 0.26 14.44
C LEU A 79 3.77 -0.43 14.55
N GLU A 80 4.87 0.32 14.36
CA GLU A 80 6.24 -0.23 14.48
C GLU A 80 6.56 -0.65 15.91
N SER A 81 5.98 0.05 16.91
CA SER A 81 6.17 -0.25 18.33
C SER A 81 5.32 -1.41 18.84
N GLU A 82 4.18 -1.66 18.23
CA GLU A 82 3.16 -2.60 18.72
C GLU A 82 3.19 -3.94 17.98
N LEU A 83 3.45 -3.94 16.67
CA LEU A 83 3.37 -5.15 15.86
C LEU A 83 4.62 -6.02 15.95
N GLU A 84 4.55 -7.10 16.73
CA GLU A 84 5.67 -8.03 16.85
C GLU A 84 5.86 -8.89 15.58
N GLY A 85 7.06 -8.85 14.99
CA GLY A 85 7.43 -9.70 13.84
C GLY A 85 6.79 -9.27 12.52
N ALA A 86 6.17 -8.10 12.45
CA ALA A 86 5.77 -7.44 11.20
C ALA A 86 6.86 -6.45 10.76
N GLU A 87 6.98 -6.25 9.46
CA GLU A 87 7.80 -5.18 8.89
C GLU A 87 6.90 -4.01 8.52
N VAL A 88 7.08 -2.87 9.19
CA VAL A 88 6.35 -1.63 8.91
C VAL A 88 7.24 -0.71 8.10
N GLU A 89 6.76 -0.22 6.96
CA GLU A 89 7.52 0.61 6.03
C GLU A 89 6.69 1.84 5.62
N ARG A 90 7.26 3.04 5.77
CA ARG A 90 6.68 4.25 5.19
C ARG A 90 6.91 4.27 3.67
N VAL A 91 5.83 4.46 2.90
CA VAL A 91 5.86 4.51 1.43
C VAL A 91 5.12 5.76 0.96
N GLY A 92 5.85 6.80 0.57
CA GLY A 92 5.21 8.08 0.19
C GLY A 92 4.33 8.66 1.31
N GLU A 93 3.05 8.87 1.04
CA GLU A 93 2.04 9.36 1.99
C GLU A 93 1.22 8.21 2.60
N GLY A 94 1.76 6.99 2.72
CA GLY A 94 1.08 5.85 3.33
C GLY A 94 2.02 4.89 4.03
N ILE A 95 1.48 3.78 4.49
CA ILE A 95 2.19 2.76 5.28
C ILE A 95 1.99 1.41 4.60
N ARG A 96 3.05 0.62 4.54
CA ARG A 96 3.01 -0.79 4.15
C ARG A 96 3.46 -1.64 5.33
N ILE A 97 2.66 -2.66 5.67
CA ILE A 97 2.98 -3.64 6.69
C ILE A 97 3.10 -5.00 6.01
N VAL A 98 4.13 -5.76 6.33
CA VAL A 98 4.35 -7.13 5.84
C VAL A 98 4.34 -8.10 7.00
N PHE A 99 3.42 -9.03 6.97
CA PHE A 99 3.37 -10.16 7.87
C PHE A 99 3.82 -11.43 7.14
N ASP A 100 4.80 -12.15 7.68
CA ASP A 100 5.06 -13.53 7.25
C ASP A 100 3.80 -14.39 7.50
N SER A 101 3.38 -15.16 6.49
CA SER A 101 2.22 -16.04 6.64
C SER A 101 2.39 -17.08 7.76
N GLY A 102 3.63 -17.48 8.09
CA GLY A 102 3.89 -18.40 9.19
C GLY A 102 3.64 -17.81 10.57
N ILE A 103 3.62 -16.47 10.68
CA ILE A 103 3.19 -15.76 11.89
C ILE A 103 1.66 -15.82 12.00
N LEU A 104 0.96 -15.56 10.89
CA LEU A 104 -0.49 -15.43 10.87
C LEU A 104 -1.24 -16.76 10.84
N PHE A 105 -0.73 -17.75 10.11
CA PHE A 105 -1.43 -19.00 9.80
C PHE A 105 -0.57 -20.24 10.04
N ASP A 106 -1.21 -21.37 10.28
CA ASP A 106 -0.54 -22.68 10.19
C ASP A 106 -0.27 -23.05 8.72
N PHE A 107 0.58 -24.06 8.52
CA PHE A 107 0.90 -24.55 7.18
C PHE A 107 -0.38 -24.95 6.43
N ASP A 108 -0.49 -24.51 5.18
CA ASP A 108 -1.62 -24.83 4.29
C ASP A 108 -3.00 -24.46 4.86
N SER A 109 -3.07 -23.40 5.67
CA SER A 109 -4.26 -22.95 6.39
C SER A 109 -4.50 -21.45 6.18
N ASP A 110 -5.75 -21.07 6.27
CA ASP A 110 -6.27 -19.69 6.36
C ASP A 110 -6.80 -19.35 7.76
N ASN A 111 -6.75 -20.32 8.70
CA ASN A 111 -7.15 -20.07 10.07
C ASN A 111 -6.07 -19.30 10.83
N LEU A 112 -6.46 -18.14 11.38
CA LEU A 112 -5.58 -17.30 12.19
C LEU A 112 -5.12 -18.02 13.45
N ARG A 113 -3.81 -18.01 13.69
CA ARG A 113 -3.19 -18.55 14.90
C ARG A 113 -3.56 -17.71 16.12
N PRO A 114 -3.69 -18.29 17.31
CA PRO A 114 -3.96 -17.52 18.53
C PRO A 114 -2.94 -16.39 18.78
N ALA A 115 -1.65 -16.64 18.51
CA ALA A 115 -0.59 -15.64 18.69
C ALA A 115 -0.71 -14.45 17.73
N SER A 116 -1.18 -14.66 16.49
CA SER A 116 -1.34 -13.59 15.51
C SER A 116 -2.54 -12.68 15.81
N LYS A 117 -3.49 -13.16 16.60
CA LYS A 117 -4.67 -12.37 16.98
C LYS A 117 -4.33 -11.18 17.85
N GLU A 118 -3.19 -11.21 18.56
CA GLU A 118 -2.71 -10.05 19.31
C GLU A 118 -2.26 -8.95 18.36
N ASN A 119 -1.34 -9.23 17.44
CA ASN A 119 -0.90 -8.26 16.43
C ASN A 119 -2.08 -7.68 15.63
N LEU A 120 -3.06 -8.51 15.27
CA LEU A 120 -4.23 -8.04 14.55
C LEU A 120 -5.19 -7.22 15.43
N ARG A 121 -5.14 -7.37 16.76
CA ARG A 121 -5.87 -6.53 17.68
C ARG A 121 -5.22 -5.15 17.78
N GLU A 122 -3.92 -5.09 17.96
CA GLU A 122 -3.15 -3.85 17.96
C GLU A 122 -3.32 -3.10 16.64
N LEU A 123 -3.21 -3.81 15.51
CA LEU A 123 -3.53 -3.21 14.21
C LEU A 123 -4.96 -2.66 14.15
N ALA A 124 -5.96 -3.37 14.70
CA ALA A 124 -7.35 -2.91 14.69
C ALA A 124 -7.56 -1.69 15.59
N GLU A 125 -6.87 -1.61 16.73
CA GLU A 125 -6.90 -0.46 17.65
C GLU A 125 -6.33 0.77 16.97
N THR A 126 -5.14 0.68 16.38
CA THR A 126 -4.53 1.76 15.58
C THR A 126 -5.41 2.16 14.39
N LEU A 127 -6.01 1.21 13.66
CA LEU A 127 -6.92 1.53 12.55
C LEU A 127 -8.22 2.21 12.98
N GLN A 128 -8.64 2.07 14.24
CA GLN A 128 -9.79 2.78 14.80
C GLN A 128 -9.42 4.17 15.30
N GLU A 129 -8.19 4.37 15.79
CA GLU A 129 -7.68 5.68 16.16
C GLU A 129 -7.44 6.55 14.94
N TYR A 130 -6.91 5.95 13.86
CA TYR A 130 -6.66 6.59 12.57
C TYR A 130 -7.74 6.17 11.57
N ASP A 131 -8.99 6.58 11.81
CA ASP A 131 -10.15 6.06 11.07
C ASP A 131 -10.34 6.66 9.68
N GLU A 132 -9.70 7.78 9.34
CA GLU A 132 -9.74 8.44 8.03
C GLU A 132 -8.74 7.84 7.02
N THR A 133 -8.61 6.50 7.02
CA THR A 133 -7.71 5.79 6.12
C THR A 133 -8.37 4.61 5.43
N GLU A 134 -7.95 4.33 4.18
CA GLU A 134 -8.28 3.10 3.45
C GLU A 134 -7.21 2.03 3.67
N VAL A 135 -7.60 0.78 3.69
CA VAL A 135 -6.75 -0.37 3.99
C VAL A 135 -6.89 -1.45 2.92
N LEU A 136 -5.81 -1.79 2.24
CA LEU A 136 -5.76 -2.92 1.30
C LEU A 136 -5.00 -4.09 1.95
N ILE A 137 -5.64 -5.25 2.02
CA ILE A 137 -5.08 -6.49 2.55
C ILE A 137 -4.78 -7.44 1.38
N GLU A 138 -3.52 -7.78 1.18
CA GLU A 138 -3.07 -8.59 0.06
C GLU A 138 -2.47 -9.92 0.54
N GLY A 139 -3.03 -11.04 0.05
CA GLY A 139 -2.48 -12.37 0.31
C GLY A 139 -1.56 -12.84 -0.82
N HIS A 140 -0.42 -13.45 -0.44
CA HIS A 140 0.57 -14.02 -1.35
C HIS A 140 0.99 -15.42 -0.94
N THR A 141 1.44 -16.20 -1.91
CA THR A 141 2.00 -17.56 -1.69
C THR A 141 3.35 -17.69 -2.40
N ASP A 142 4.08 -18.73 -2.06
CA ASP A 142 5.15 -19.21 -2.92
C ASP A 142 4.59 -19.94 -4.16
N ASN A 143 5.49 -20.53 -4.99
CA ASN A 143 5.12 -21.24 -6.20
C ASN A 143 4.89 -22.74 -6.02
N ILE A 144 4.80 -23.25 -4.79
CA ILE A 144 4.55 -24.67 -4.53
C ILE A 144 3.05 -24.95 -4.63
N GLY A 145 2.70 -25.89 -5.45
CA GLY A 145 1.32 -26.32 -5.68
C GLY A 145 0.67 -25.74 -6.95
N PRO A 146 -0.61 -26.07 -7.21
CA PRO A 146 -1.33 -25.57 -8.39
C PRO A 146 -1.64 -24.06 -8.27
N LYS A 147 -1.41 -23.30 -9.34
CA LYS A 147 -1.69 -21.84 -9.38
C LYS A 147 -3.10 -21.46 -8.91
N ARG A 148 -4.10 -22.26 -9.31
CA ARG A 148 -5.50 -22.02 -8.89
C ARG A 148 -5.67 -22.20 -7.37
N TYR A 149 -4.99 -23.17 -6.80
CA TYR A 149 -4.98 -23.38 -5.36
C TYR A 149 -4.31 -22.21 -4.63
N ASN A 150 -3.10 -21.84 -5.06
CA ASN A 150 -2.36 -20.72 -4.49
C ASN A 150 -3.17 -19.40 -4.57
N LYS A 151 -3.84 -19.17 -5.71
CA LYS A 151 -4.73 -18.02 -5.86
C LYS A 151 -5.88 -18.03 -4.86
N LYS A 152 -6.54 -19.18 -4.67
CA LYS A 152 -7.62 -19.30 -3.68
C LYS A 152 -7.11 -19.12 -2.26
N LEU A 153 -6.04 -19.81 -1.87
CA LEU A 153 -5.46 -19.72 -0.52
C LEU A 153 -5.06 -18.28 -0.17
N SER A 154 -4.51 -17.53 -1.13
CA SER A 154 -4.14 -16.13 -0.90
C SER A 154 -5.36 -15.22 -0.68
N VAL A 155 -6.48 -15.48 -1.35
CA VAL A 155 -7.75 -14.77 -1.10
C VAL A 155 -8.30 -15.15 0.28
N ASP A 156 -8.41 -16.45 0.57
CA ASP A 156 -8.95 -16.96 1.84
C ASP A 156 -8.18 -16.38 3.06
N ARG A 157 -6.86 -16.23 2.93
CA ARG A 157 -6.01 -15.62 3.98
C ARG A 157 -6.28 -14.12 4.16
N ALA A 158 -6.42 -13.37 3.07
CA ALA A 158 -6.78 -11.95 3.14
C ALA A 158 -8.18 -11.76 3.74
N GLU A 159 -9.15 -12.62 3.37
CA GLU A 159 -10.49 -12.64 3.95
C GLU A 159 -10.49 -12.95 5.45
N SER A 160 -9.60 -13.85 5.91
CA SER A 160 -9.50 -14.19 7.33
C SER A 160 -8.98 -13.03 8.17
N VAL A 161 -8.02 -12.26 7.64
CA VAL A 161 -7.54 -11.03 8.29
C VAL A 161 -8.64 -9.98 8.30
N GLU A 162 -9.27 -9.68 7.17
CA GLU A 162 -10.36 -8.72 7.03
C GLU A 162 -11.51 -9.03 8.00
N ASN A 163 -11.98 -10.28 8.01
CA ASN A 163 -13.07 -10.71 8.90
C ASN A 163 -12.72 -10.53 10.39
N TYR A 164 -11.45 -10.73 10.75
CA TYR A 164 -11.01 -10.53 12.12
C TYR A 164 -10.94 -9.05 12.49
N LEU A 165 -10.40 -8.18 11.63
CA LEU A 165 -10.39 -6.73 11.84
C LEU A 165 -11.82 -6.16 11.95
N ARG A 166 -12.75 -6.60 11.10
CA ARG A 166 -14.17 -6.24 11.20
C ARG A 166 -14.80 -6.68 12.51
N ALA A 167 -14.50 -7.90 12.96
CA ALA A 167 -15.01 -8.40 14.25
C ALA A 167 -14.49 -7.59 15.45
N LEU A 168 -13.35 -6.90 15.28
CA LEU A 168 -12.80 -5.98 16.28
C LEU A 168 -13.31 -4.53 16.14
N GLY A 169 -14.10 -4.22 15.09
CA GLY A 169 -14.75 -2.91 14.96
C GLY A 169 -14.21 -2.03 13.82
N VAL A 170 -13.23 -2.49 13.03
CA VAL A 170 -12.81 -1.75 11.84
C VAL A 170 -13.93 -1.75 10.80
N GLN A 171 -14.22 -0.60 10.22
CA GLN A 171 -15.32 -0.41 9.27
C GLN A 171 -15.06 -1.18 7.96
N GLU A 172 -16.10 -1.91 7.47
CA GLU A 172 -15.99 -2.78 6.31
C GLU A 172 -15.67 -2.02 5.01
N ASP A 173 -16.21 -0.84 4.84
CA ASP A 173 -16.06 0.01 3.66
C ASP A 173 -14.64 0.57 3.50
N ARG A 174 -13.85 0.59 4.57
CA ARG A 174 -12.42 0.91 4.54
C ARG A 174 -11.53 -0.25 4.09
N LEU A 175 -12.03 -1.50 4.12
CA LEU A 175 -11.22 -2.71 3.91
C LEU A 175 -11.37 -3.24 2.49
N ILE A 176 -10.26 -3.35 1.79
CA ILE A 176 -10.18 -3.92 0.44
C ILE A 176 -9.33 -5.18 0.51
N ILE A 177 -9.81 -6.29 -0.03
CA ILE A 177 -9.03 -7.54 -0.07
C ILE A 177 -8.60 -7.91 -1.49
N LYS A 178 -7.40 -8.47 -1.61
CA LYS A 178 -6.90 -9.11 -2.84
C LYS A 178 -6.02 -10.31 -2.50
N GLY A 179 -6.13 -11.35 -3.30
CA GLY A 179 -5.16 -12.45 -3.27
C GLY A 179 -4.41 -12.51 -4.59
N TYR A 180 -3.12 -12.69 -4.59
CA TYR A 180 -2.29 -12.77 -5.80
C TYR A 180 -1.74 -14.17 -6.05
N GLY A 181 -1.83 -15.08 -5.06
CA GLY A 181 -1.17 -16.37 -5.14
C GLY A 181 0.33 -16.17 -5.35
N GLU A 182 0.91 -16.92 -6.28
CA GLU A 182 2.34 -16.89 -6.61
C GLU A 182 2.74 -15.81 -7.63
N ASN A 183 1.82 -14.93 -8.06
CA ASN A 183 2.06 -14.06 -9.22
C ASN A 183 2.88 -12.80 -8.90
N GLN A 184 3.13 -12.51 -7.62
CA GLN A 184 3.90 -11.34 -7.18
C GLN A 184 4.98 -11.76 -6.17
N PRO A 185 6.01 -12.51 -6.60
CA PRO A 185 7.11 -12.88 -5.73
C PRO A 185 7.98 -11.65 -5.42
N ILE A 186 8.43 -11.53 -4.16
CA ILE A 186 9.41 -10.51 -3.74
C ILE A 186 10.82 -11.11 -3.62
N ALA A 187 10.91 -12.45 -3.54
CA ALA A 187 12.15 -13.19 -3.45
C ALA A 187 12.16 -14.40 -4.39
N SER A 188 13.31 -15.06 -4.52
CA SER A 188 13.47 -16.21 -5.39
C SER A 188 12.70 -17.45 -4.85
N ASN A 189 11.79 -17.99 -5.64
CA ASN A 189 11.14 -19.26 -5.32
C ASN A 189 12.05 -20.51 -5.42
N ALA A 190 13.31 -20.34 -5.85
CA ALA A 190 14.26 -21.45 -5.98
C ALA A 190 14.81 -21.91 -4.62
N THR A 191 14.81 -21.07 -3.60
CA THR A 191 15.28 -21.36 -2.24
C THR A 191 14.12 -21.37 -1.24
N GLU A 192 14.29 -22.07 -0.11
CA GLU A 192 13.25 -22.10 0.94
C GLU A 192 13.11 -20.73 1.60
N GLU A 193 14.23 -20.05 1.83
CA GLU A 193 14.24 -18.70 2.41
C GLU A 193 13.42 -17.75 1.54
N GLY A 194 13.63 -17.72 0.22
CA GLY A 194 12.88 -16.84 -0.67
C GLY A 194 11.42 -17.27 -0.83
N ARG A 195 11.09 -18.56 -0.72
CA ARG A 195 9.69 -19.00 -0.64
C ARG A 195 9.02 -18.53 0.65
N GLN A 196 9.74 -18.54 1.77
CA GLN A 196 9.25 -18.02 3.04
C GLN A 196 8.87 -16.55 2.93
N GLU A 197 9.71 -15.71 2.33
CA GLU A 197 9.42 -14.30 2.08
C GLU A 197 8.22 -14.10 1.14
N ASN A 198 8.02 -15.00 0.16
CA ASN A 198 6.88 -14.95 -0.73
C ASN A 198 5.56 -15.33 -0.06
N ARG A 199 5.58 -16.18 0.96
CA ARG A 199 4.42 -16.53 1.79
C ARG A 199 4.14 -15.45 2.81
N ARG A 200 3.37 -14.42 2.42
CA ARG A 200 3.11 -13.23 3.24
C ARG A 200 1.70 -12.67 3.07
N VAL A 201 1.31 -11.83 4.01
CA VAL A 201 0.19 -10.91 3.87
C VAL A 201 0.76 -9.48 3.94
N GLU A 202 0.39 -8.66 2.98
CA GLU A 202 0.71 -7.24 2.98
C GLU A 202 -0.55 -6.44 3.33
N VAL A 203 -0.37 -5.41 4.17
CA VAL A 203 -1.41 -4.43 4.48
C VAL A 203 -0.89 -3.07 4.03
N ALA A 204 -1.60 -2.42 3.12
CA ALA A 204 -1.30 -1.07 2.68
C ALA A 204 -2.35 -0.11 3.21
N ILE A 205 -1.91 0.98 3.84
CA ILE A 205 -2.75 2.00 4.47
C ILE A 205 -2.44 3.34 3.79
N TRP A 206 -3.47 4.09 3.41
CA TRP A 206 -3.34 5.44 2.84
C TRP A 206 -4.55 6.30 3.23
N ALA A 207 -4.39 7.61 3.13
CA ALA A 207 -5.46 8.59 3.39
C ALA A 207 -6.68 8.32 2.50
N ASP A 208 -7.86 8.34 3.09
CA ASP A 208 -9.11 8.35 2.35
C ASP A 208 -9.42 9.75 1.76
N GLU A 209 -10.58 9.94 1.19
CA GLU A 209 -10.94 11.25 0.61
C GLU A 209 -11.26 12.30 1.68
N GLU A 210 -11.75 11.91 2.87
CA GLU A 210 -12.06 12.80 3.98
C GLU A 210 -10.77 13.41 4.55
N LEU A 211 -9.77 12.59 4.88
CA LEU A 211 -8.46 13.06 5.31
C LEU A 211 -7.77 13.95 4.25
N LYS A 212 -7.91 13.59 2.97
CA LYS A 212 -7.35 14.40 1.87
C LYS A 212 -8.00 15.78 1.75
N GLU A 213 -9.31 15.89 1.94
CA GLU A 213 -10.00 17.18 1.93
C GLU A 213 -9.62 18.02 3.16
N ALA A 214 -9.62 17.42 4.38
CA ALA A 214 -9.16 18.08 5.60
C ALA A 214 -7.72 18.61 5.46
N ALA A 215 -6.83 17.81 4.85
CA ALA A 215 -5.45 18.23 4.56
C ALA A 215 -5.37 19.45 3.63
N LYS A 216 -6.22 19.51 2.60
CA LYS A 216 -6.26 20.66 1.67
C LYS A 216 -6.77 21.93 2.36
N GLU A 217 -7.67 21.79 3.31
CA GLU A 217 -8.24 22.89 4.10
C GLU A 217 -7.32 23.31 5.26
N GLY A 218 -6.31 22.47 5.61
CA GLY A 218 -5.37 22.71 6.71
C GLY A 218 -5.95 22.38 8.08
N GLU A 219 -6.94 21.50 8.15
CA GLU A 219 -7.70 21.15 9.36
C GLU A 219 -7.18 19.91 10.09
N ILE A 220 -6.03 19.31 9.71
CA ILE A 220 -5.44 18.11 10.34
C ILE A 220 -4.67 18.43 11.65
N GLU A 221 -4.58 19.68 12.10
CA GLU A 221 -3.71 20.05 13.24
C GLU A 221 -4.13 19.44 14.60
N ASP A 222 -5.33 18.87 14.73
CA ASP A 222 -5.91 18.35 15.99
C ASP A 222 -6.27 16.83 15.96
N LEU A 223 -5.79 16.06 14.96
CA LEU A 223 -6.02 14.61 14.84
C LEU A 223 -4.85 13.79 15.37
#